data_914125b178612908775acbe4433d3022
#
_entry.id   914125b178612908775acbe4433d3022
#
_cell.length_a   1.000
_cell.length_b   1.000
_cell.length_c   1.000
_cell.angle_alpha   90.00
_cell.angle_beta   90.00
_cell.angle_gamma   90.00
#
_symmetry.space_group_name_H-M   'P 1'
#
loop_
_entity.id
_entity.type
_entity.pdbx_description
1 polymer ?
#
loop_
_entity_poly.entity_id
_entity_poly.type
_entity_poly.pdbx_seq_one_letter_code
_entity_poly.pdbx_strand_id
1 'polypeptide(L)'
;KNIVFQISEGKFEEAQNNLENLDFFMISRRDPLLNWIIQEQKQINIDNLCEFAISQLSTSKNIEVIKFCLCVLEIIKLETEKDTIEKVKILALSDEFTLYCLNILKNLKNSNEEIFEIAKKVKGWGRIYSIEYLQATNNKIKEWILEEGCHNNVLPAYTAYTCAEKINLIEI
;
A
#
# COMPACT_ATOMS: atom_id res chain seq x y z
N LYS A 1 -12.39 -11.40 11.05
CA LYS A 1 -12.98 -10.71 12.21
C LYS A 1 -12.40 -11.24 13.52
N ASN A 2 -12.49 -12.54 13.80
CA ASN A 2 -11.94 -13.12 15.06
C ASN A 2 -10.46 -12.76 15.28
N ILE A 3 -9.63 -12.85 14.25
CA ILE A 3 -8.21 -12.51 14.33
C ILE A 3 -7.99 -11.02 14.71
N VAL A 4 -8.77 -10.11 14.16
CA VAL A 4 -8.68 -8.68 14.54
C VAL A 4 -9.05 -8.48 16.00
N PHE A 5 -10.05 -9.19 16.51
CA PHE A 5 -10.36 -9.15 17.94
C PHE A 5 -9.25 -9.77 18.80
N GLN A 6 -8.63 -10.88 18.38
CA GLN A 6 -7.48 -11.46 19.08
C GLN A 6 -6.31 -10.45 19.17
N ILE A 7 -6.00 -9.75 18.05
CA ILE A 7 -4.99 -8.68 18.05
C ILE A 7 -5.42 -7.54 19.00
N SER A 8 -6.66 -7.10 18.91
CA SER A 8 -7.22 -6.06 19.77
C SER A 8 -7.12 -6.39 21.26
N GLU A 9 -7.23 -7.66 21.61
CA GLU A 9 -7.07 -8.17 22.98
C GLU A 9 -5.61 -8.41 23.38
N GLY A 10 -4.63 -8.13 22.50
CA GLY A 10 -3.21 -8.36 22.75
C GLY A 10 -2.74 -9.81 22.61
N LYS A 11 -3.57 -10.69 22.03
CA LYS A 11 -3.25 -12.11 21.79
C LYS A 11 -2.47 -12.30 20.50
N PHE A 12 -1.29 -11.65 20.40
CA PHE A 12 -0.53 -11.49 19.15
C PHE A 12 -0.04 -12.82 18.57
N GLU A 13 0.47 -13.72 19.43
CA GLU A 13 0.99 -15.02 19.01
C GLU A 13 -0.13 -15.91 18.44
N GLU A 14 -1.28 -15.94 19.11
CA GLU A 14 -2.46 -16.67 18.64
C GLU A 14 -2.99 -16.10 17.32
N ALA A 15 -3.08 -14.78 17.21
CA ALA A 15 -3.54 -14.10 16.02
C ALA A 15 -2.59 -14.33 14.83
N GLN A 16 -1.27 -14.30 15.05
CA GLN A 16 -0.28 -14.60 14.03
C GLN A 16 -0.44 -16.04 13.52
N ASN A 17 -0.47 -17.02 14.41
CA ASN A 17 -0.66 -18.42 14.05
C ASN A 17 -1.95 -18.64 13.24
N ASN A 18 -3.04 -17.99 13.64
CA ASN A 18 -4.32 -18.09 12.93
C ASN A 18 -4.24 -17.42 11.54
N LEU A 19 -3.57 -16.27 11.41
CA LEU A 19 -3.37 -15.58 10.13
C LEU A 19 -2.54 -16.42 9.16
N GLU A 20 -1.44 -17.01 9.62
CA GLU A 20 -0.54 -17.81 8.80
C GLU A 20 -1.18 -19.11 8.30
N ASN A 21 -2.14 -19.66 9.04
CA ASN A 21 -2.87 -20.86 8.68
C ASN A 21 -4.16 -20.60 7.86
N LEU A 22 -4.51 -19.33 7.61
CA LEU A 22 -5.64 -19.02 6.74
C LEU A 22 -5.24 -19.15 5.26
N ASP A 23 -6.08 -19.86 4.50
CA ASP A 23 -6.04 -19.84 3.04
C ASP A 23 -6.85 -18.65 2.52
N PHE A 24 -6.18 -17.54 2.21
CA PHE A 24 -6.84 -16.33 1.72
C PHE A 24 -5.91 -15.49 0.85
N PHE A 25 -6.53 -14.68 -0.01
CA PHE A 25 -5.85 -13.65 -0.77
C PHE A 25 -6.31 -12.27 -0.29
N MET A 26 -5.37 -11.47 0.22
CA MET A 26 -5.69 -10.16 0.81
C MET A 26 -6.36 -9.20 -0.17
N ILE A 27 -6.01 -9.29 -1.45
CA ILE A 27 -6.60 -8.42 -2.49
C ILE A 27 -8.13 -8.48 -2.54
N SER A 28 -8.72 -9.67 -2.34
CA SER A 28 -10.17 -9.86 -2.34
C SER A 28 -10.83 -9.54 -0.99
N ARG A 29 -10.05 -9.40 0.06
CA ARG A 29 -10.54 -9.18 1.44
C ARG A 29 -10.29 -7.77 1.96
N ARG A 30 -9.47 -6.97 1.24
CA ARG A 30 -9.04 -5.65 1.66
C ARG A 30 -10.21 -4.73 2.00
N ASP A 31 -11.05 -4.41 1.05
CA ASP A 31 -12.13 -3.43 1.26
C ASP A 31 -13.18 -3.90 2.29
N PRO A 32 -13.64 -5.16 2.28
CA PRO A 32 -14.48 -5.67 3.35
C PRO A 32 -13.84 -5.60 4.74
N LEU A 33 -12.53 -5.84 4.85
CA LEU A 33 -11.80 -5.76 6.11
C LEU A 33 -11.73 -4.32 6.63
N LEU A 34 -11.28 -3.39 5.78
CA LEU A 34 -11.12 -1.98 6.14
C LEU A 34 -12.47 -1.36 6.55
N ASN A 35 -13.51 -1.56 5.75
CA ASN A 35 -14.85 -1.07 6.06
C ASN A 35 -15.35 -1.61 7.41
N TRP A 36 -15.11 -2.89 7.68
CA TRP A 36 -15.52 -3.49 8.93
C TRP A 36 -14.72 -2.94 10.12
N ILE A 37 -13.39 -2.78 10.03
CA ILE A 37 -12.58 -2.19 11.10
C ILE A 37 -13.05 -0.76 11.41
N ILE A 38 -13.34 0.05 10.37
CA ILE A 38 -13.83 1.41 10.54
C ILE A 38 -15.20 1.43 11.25
N GLN A 39 -16.10 0.51 10.92
CA GLN A 39 -17.42 0.40 11.57
C GLN A 39 -17.30 0.00 13.05
N GLU A 40 -16.40 -0.93 13.36
CA GLU A 40 -16.21 -1.47 14.71
C GLU A 40 -15.11 -0.79 15.52
N GLN A 41 -14.57 0.32 15.05
CA GLN A 41 -13.40 1.01 15.67
C GLN A 41 -13.56 1.32 17.16
N LYS A 42 -14.80 1.47 17.67
CA LYS A 42 -15.07 1.70 19.09
C LYS A 42 -14.87 0.46 19.97
N GLN A 43 -14.90 -0.73 19.37
CA GLN A 43 -14.75 -2.02 20.05
C GLN A 43 -13.35 -2.62 19.83
N ILE A 44 -12.53 -1.99 19.00
CA ILE A 44 -11.22 -2.47 18.59
C ILE A 44 -10.14 -1.57 19.23
N ASN A 45 -9.18 -2.17 19.89
CA ASN A 45 -7.97 -1.47 20.33
C ASN A 45 -7.06 -1.23 19.12
N ILE A 46 -7.10 -0.01 18.60
CA ILE A 46 -6.32 0.40 17.41
C ILE A 46 -4.82 0.42 17.71
N ASP A 47 -4.40 0.73 18.93
CA ASP A 47 -2.98 0.73 19.30
C ASP A 47 -2.39 -0.68 19.23
N ASN A 48 -3.10 -1.69 19.72
CA ASN A 48 -2.70 -3.08 19.59
C ASN A 48 -2.66 -3.54 18.12
N LEU A 49 -3.61 -3.09 17.28
CA LEU A 49 -3.56 -3.37 15.85
C LEU A 49 -2.34 -2.75 15.18
N CYS A 50 -2.01 -1.52 15.55
CA CYS A 50 -0.85 -0.80 15.05
C CYS A 50 0.45 -1.50 15.46
N GLU A 51 0.61 -1.82 16.73
CA GLU A 51 1.78 -2.51 17.27
C GLU A 51 2.00 -3.86 16.57
N PHE A 52 0.95 -4.67 16.48
CA PHE A 52 1.00 -5.95 15.77
C PHE A 52 1.43 -5.75 14.31
N ALA A 53 0.79 -4.84 13.59
CA ALA A 53 1.06 -4.61 12.18
C ALA A 53 2.52 -4.15 11.95
N ILE A 54 3.02 -3.20 12.73
CA ILE A 54 4.41 -2.70 12.64
C ILE A 54 5.42 -3.83 12.93
N SER A 55 5.16 -4.64 13.94
CA SER A 55 5.98 -5.80 14.32
C SER A 55 6.07 -6.80 13.16
N GLN A 56 4.93 -7.16 12.56
CA GLN A 56 4.87 -8.16 11.50
C GLN A 56 5.53 -7.69 10.19
N LEU A 57 5.59 -6.41 9.88
CA LEU A 57 6.32 -5.90 8.70
C LEU A 57 7.81 -6.26 8.74
N SER A 58 8.38 -6.51 9.91
CA SER A 58 9.80 -6.82 10.08
C SER A 58 10.07 -8.31 10.34
N THR A 59 9.08 -9.05 10.80
CA THR A 59 9.27 -10.42 11.31
C THR A 59 8.57 -11.48 10.48
N SER A 60 7.43 -11.16 9.86
CA SER A 60 6.69 -12.14 9.07
C SER A 60 7.38 -12.46 7.75
N LYS A 61 7.31 -13.73 7.36
CA LYS A 61 7.72 -14.24 6.03
C LYS A 61 6.53 -14.57 5.15
N ASN A 62 5.31 -14.46 5.68
CA ASN A 62 4.09 -14.75 4.95
C ASN A 62 3.61 -13.49 4.22
N ILE A 63 3.54 -13.55 2.90
CA ILE A 63 3.14 -12.43 2.02
C ILE A 63 1.75 -11.90 2.39
N GLU A 64 0.77 -12.77 2.64
CA GLU A 64 -0.60 -12.35 2.93
C GLU A 64 -0.72 -11.74 4.33
N VAL A 65 0.09 -12.17 5.30
CA VAL A 65 0.18 -11.52 6.62
C VAL A 65 0.74 -10.11 6.48
N ILE A 66 1.80 -9.92 5.68
CA ILE A 66 2.35 -8.58 5.42
C ILE A 66 1.31 -7.69 4.74
N LYS A 67 0.60 -8.19 3.73
CA LYS A 67 -0.49 -7.45 3.06
C LYS A 67 -1.62 -7.07 4.04
N PHE A 68 -2.01 -7.99 4.93
CA PHE A 68 -2.97 -7.69 5.99
C PHE A 68 -2.49 -6.54 6.88
N CYS A 69 -1.24 -6.58 7.31
CA CYS A 69 -0.66 -5.52 8.15
C CYS A 69 -0.60 -4.18 7.42
N LEU A 70 -0.23 -4.15 6.14
CA LEU A 70 -0.27 -2.95 5.31
C LEU A 70 -1.70 -2.39 5.19
N CYS A 71 -2.71 -3.24 5.04
CA CYS A 71 -4.11 -2.81 5.05
C CYS A 71 -4.51 -2.18 6.39
N VAL A 72 -4.10 -2.76 7.51
CA VAL A 72 -4.36 -2.19 8.85
C VAL A 72 -3.71 -0.81 8.97
N LEU A 73 -2.46 -0.66 8.54
CA LEU A 73 -1.71 0.60 8.60
C LEU A 73 -2.27 1.69 7.66
N GLU A 74 -3.02 1.33 6.62
CA GLU A 74 -3.67 2.30 5.73
C GLU A 74 -4.69 3.19 6.46
N ILE A 75 -5.39 2.66 7.46
CA ILE A 75 -6.40 3.40 8.25
C ILE A 75 -5.82 4.12 9.46
N ILE A 76 -4.54 3.87 9.79
CA ILE A 76 -3.85 4.47 10.92
C ILE A 76 -3.02 5.66 10.41
N LYS A 77 -3.07 6.78 11.12
CA LYS A 77 -2.25 7.96 10.76
C LYS A 77 -0.80 7.73 11.16
N LEU A 78 0.05 7.40 10.19
CA LEU A 78 1.49 7.12 10.39
C LEU A 78 2.41 8.37 10.25
N GLU A 79 1.87 9.59 10.19
CA GLU A 79 2.65 10.80 9.89
C GLU A 79 3.87 11.00 10.81
N THR A 80 3.84 10.47 12.02
CA THR A 80 4.92 10.60 13.02
C THR A 80 5.86 9.39 13.07
N GLU A 81 5.50 8.28 12.47
CA GLU A 81 6.20 6.99 12.56
C GLU A 81 7.22 6.83 11.42
N LYS A 82 8.31 7.61 11.46
CA LYS A 82 9.32 7.65 10.38
C LYS A 82 9.88 6.29 10.02
N ASP A 83 10.25 5.46 11.00
CA ASP A 83 10.84 4.14 10.76
C ASP A 83 9.86 3.21 10.06
N THR A 84 8.58 3.28 10.41
CA THR A 84 7.52 2.51 9.75
C THR A 84 7.31 2.97 8.31
N ILE A 85 7.33 4.29 8.07
CA ILE A 85 7.23 4.85 6.71
C ILE A 85 8.40 4.38 5.83
N GLU A 86 9.62 4.37 6.34
CA GLU A 86 10.78 3.86 5.59
C GLU A 86 10.64 2.36 5.25
N LYS A 87 10.14 1.54 6.16
CA LYS A 87 9.83 0.13 5.87
C LYS A 87 8.77 -0.01 4.78
N VAL A 88 7.69 0.78 4.84
CA VAL A 88 6.64 0.80 3.81
C VAL A 88 7.22 1.19 2.45
N LYS A 89 8.12 2.18 2.38
CA LYS A 89 8.81 2.57 1.13
C LYS A 89 9.68 1.44 0.57
N ILE A 90 10.38 0.69 1.43
CA ILE A 90 11.19 -0.45 1.01
C ILE A 90 10.29 -1.56 0.44
N LEU A 91 9.21 -1.91 1.14
CA LEU A 91 8.23 -2.90 0.68
C LEU A 91 7.55 -2.49 -0.63
N ALA A 92 7.32 -1.19 -0.83
CA ALA A 92 6.72 -0.65 -2.05
C ALA A 92 7.53 -0.96 -3.32
N LEU A 93 8.81 -1.33 -3.20
CA LEU A 93 9.64 -1.71 -4.33
C LEU A 93 9.38 -3.13 -4.86
N SER A 94 8.54 -3.89 -4.19
CA SER A 94 8.10 -5.23 -4.62
C SER A 94 6.68 -5.18 -5.16
N ASP A 95 6.45 -5.74 -6.35
CA ASP A 95 5.13 -5.81 -7.01
C ASP A 95 4.02 -6.34 -6.09
N GLU A 96 4.36 -7.30 -5.22
CA GLU A 96 3.41 -7.90 -4.27
C GLU A 96 2.84 -6.89 -3.27
N PHE A 97 3.59 -5.86 -2.93
CA PHE A 97 3.24 -4.93 -1.86
C PHE A 97 2.97 -3.50 -2.35
N THR A 98 3.41 -3.14 -3.56
CA THR A 98 3.35 -1.75 -4.06
C THR A 98 1.97 -1.14 -3.90
N LEU A 99 0.90 -1.82 -4.33
CA LEU A 99 -0.48 -1.30 -4.21
C LEU A 99 -0.84 -0.92 -2.76
N TYR A 100 -0.54 -1.80 -1.81
CA TYR A 100 -0.86 -1.60 -0.40
C TYR A 100 -0.05 -0.46 0.21
N CYS A 101 1.23 -0.39 -0.15
CA CYS A 101 2.12 0.68 0.30
C CYS A 101 1.70 2.05 -0.25
N LEU A 102 1.30 2.13 -1.53
CA LEU A 102 0.81 3.37 -2.14
C LEU A 102 -0.45 3.89 -1.44
N ASN A 103 -1.33 2.99 -0.98
CA ASN A 103 -2.50 3.37 -0.19
C ASN A 103 -2.15 4.03 1.15
N ILE A 104 -1.03 3.66 1.75
CA ILE A 104 -0.51 4.32 2.96
C ILE A 104 0.14 5.65 2.59
N LEU A 105 1.05 5.62 1.61
CA LEU A 105 1.90 6.77 1.25
C LEU A 105 1.11 7.94 0.67
N LYS A 106 -0.02 7.70 -0.01
CA LYS A 106 -0.90 8.78 -0.53
C LYS A 106 -1.41 9.74 0.53
N ASN A 107 -1.43 9.33 1.81
CA ASN A 107 -1.91 10.12 2.93
C ASN A 107 -0.82 11.02 3.55
N LEU A 108 0.44 10.91 3.12
CA LEU A 108 1.54 11.73 3.60
C LEU A 108 1.55 13.13 2.96
N LYS A 109 2.15 14.11 3.65
CA LYS A 109 2.25 15.49 3.12
C LYS A 109 3.03 15.59 1.82
N ASN A 110 4.09 14.79 1.67
CA ASN A 110 4.95 14.73 0.48
C ASN A 110 4.65 13.49 -0.37
N SER A 111 3.40 13.03 -0.36
CA SER A 111 2.97 11.79 -0.98
C SER A 111 3.40 11.67 -2.45
N ASN A 112 3.23 12.72 -3.22
CA ASN A 112 3.50 12.69 -4.66
C ASN A 112 4.99 12.51 -4.99
N GLU A 113 5.87 13.16 -4.23
CA GLU A 113 7.32 13.00 -4.34
C GLU A 113 7.75 11.56 -3.98
N GLU A 114 7.20 11.02 -2.91
CA GLU A 114 7.50 9.64 -2.48
C GLU A 114 6.99 8.62 -3.51
N ILE A 115 5.80 8.80 -4.03
CA ILE A 115 5.22 7.97 -5.09
C ILE A 115 6.08 8.06 -6.37
N PHE A 116 6.54 9.25 -6.71
CA PHE A 116 7.43 9.44 -7.86
C PHE A 116 8.75 8.68 -7.71
N GLU A 117 9.37 8.74 -6.52
CA GLU A 117 10.62 8.00 -6.24
C GLU A 117 10.41 6.47 -6.33
N ILE A 118 9.26 5.96 -5.90
CA ILE A 118 8.88 4.55 -6.05
C ILE A 118 8.65 4.23 -7.54
N ALA A 119 7.85 5.05 -8.22
CA ALA A 119 7.52 4.85 -9.63
C ALA A 119 8.77 4.70 -10.51
N LYS A 120 9.82 5.46 -10.26
CA LYS A 120 11.10 5.35 -11.00
C LYS A 120 11.82 4.01 -10.79
N LYS A 121 11.62 3.35 -9.66
CA LYS A 121 12.37 2.15 -9.26
C LYS A 121 11.65 0.85 -9.58
N VAL A 122 10.31 0.85 -9.56
CA VAL A 122 9.50 -0.35 -9.80
C VAL A 122 9.27 -0.58 -11.30
N LYS A 123 8.98 -1.82 -11.65
CA LYS A 123 8.49 -2.26 -12.97
C LYS A 123 7.17 -3.03 -12.74
N GLY A 124 6.79 -3.90 -13.64
CA GLY A 124 5.65 -4.80 -13.46
C GLY A 124 4.35 -4.07 -13.05
N TRP A 125 3.59 -4.72 -12.24
CA TRP A 125 2.37 -4.17 -11.65
C TRP A 125 2.64 -2.98 -10.72
N GLY A 126 3.80 -2.96 -10.06
CA GLY A 126 4.21 -1.85 -9.22
C GLY A 126 4.30 -0.53 -9.99
N ARG A 127 4.82 -0.55 -11.24
CA ARG A 127 4.84 0.62 -12.13
C ARG A 127 3.40 1.04 -12.50
N ILE A 128 2.55 0.10 -12.85
CA ILE A 128 1.16 0.37 -13.24
C ILE A 128 0.43 1.07 -12.10
N TYR A 129 0.46 0.51 -10.90
CA TYR A 129 -0.15 1.13 -9.72
C TYR A 129 0.47 2.50 -9.39
N SER A 130 1.80 2.64 -9.49
CA SER A 130 2.45 3.93 -9.21
C SER A 130 1.99 5.03 -10.17
N ILE A 131 1.79 4.73 -11.45
CA ILE A 131 1.25 5.67 -12.43
C ILE A 131 -0.18 6.10 -12.07
N GLU A 132 -1.02 5.19 -11.58
CA GLU A 132 -2.38 5.52 -11.13
C GLU A 132 -2.39 6.56 -10.01
N TYR A 133 -1.47 6.45 -9.05
CA TYR A 133 -1.40 7.33 -7.87
C TYR A 133 -0.61 8.62 -8.12
N LEU A 134 0.39 8.62 -9.01
CA LEU A 134 1.26 9.75 -9.29
C LEU A 134 0.49 10.92 -9.93
N GLN A 135 0.75 12.15 -9.48
CA GLN A 135 0.20 13.36 -10.07
C GLN A 135 1.29 14.13 -10.82
N ALA A 136 0.98 14.62 -12.02
CA ALA A 136 1.89 15.37 -12.88
C ALA A 136 2.01 16.85 -12.45
N THR A 137 2.46 17.10 -11.21
CA THR A 137 2.44 18.42 -10.56
C THR A 137 3.51 19.38 -11.07
N ASN A 138 4.55 18.90 -11.75
CA ASN A 138 5.64 19.72 -12.29
C ASN A 138 6.19 19.13 -13.58
N ASN A 139 7.03 19.90 -14.31
CA ASN A 139 7.57 19.49 -15.58
C ASN A 139 8.45 18.25 -15.51
N LYS A 140 9.24 18.08 -14.45
CA LYS A 140 10.09 16.89 -14.25
C LYS A 140 9.27 15.60 -14.22
N ILE A 141 8.15 15.62 -13.51
CA ILE A 141 7.23 14.45 -13.43
C ILE A 141 6.53 14.25 -14.77
N LYS A 142 6.07 15.31 -15.44
CA LYS A 142 5.43 15.23 -16.75
C LYS A 142 6.36 14.62 -17.81
N GLU A 143 7.59 15.10 -17.90
CA GLU A 143 8.59 14.57 -18.81
C GLU A 143 8.87 13.09 -18.54
N TRP A 144 9.05 12.72 -17.29
CA TRP A 144 9.26 11.33 -16.90
C TRP A 144 8.04 10.43 -17.22
N ILE A 145 6.80 10.90 -16.99
CA ILE A 145 5.59 10.16 -17.37
C ILE A 145 5.55 9.94 -18.89
N LEU A 146 5.90 10.96 -19.67
CA LEU A 146 5.94 10.89 -21.14
C LEU A 146 6.95 9.85 -21.62
N GLU A 147 8.16 9.86 -21.07
CA GLU A 147 9.26 9.01 -21.51
C GLU A 147 9.19 7.59 -20.93
N GLU A 148 8.87 7.45 -19.66
CA GLU A 148 9.02 6.22 -18.90
C GLU A 148 7.70 5.60 -18.38
N GLY A 149 6.62 6.38 -18.33
CA GLY A 149 5.36 5.96 -17.68
C GLY A 149 4.78 4.66 -18.23
N CYS A 150 4.94 4.43 -19.54
CA CYS A 150 4.45 3.22 -20.21
C CYS A 150 5.40 2.01 -20.13
N HIS A 151 6.62 2.18 -19.61
CA HIS A 151 7.62 1.11 -19.53
C HIS A 151 7.41 0.24 -18.28
N ASN A 152 6.29 -0.49 -18.23
CA ASN A 152 5.90 -1.31 -17.08
C ASN A 152 6.31 -2.80 -17.15
N ASN A 153 6.81 -3.29 -18.29
CA ASN A 153 7.21 -4.68 -18.52
C ASN A 153 6.05 -5.72 -18.48
N VAL A 154 4.79 -5.29 -18.31
CA VAL A 154 3.60 -6.15 -18.42
C VAL A 154 2.98 -5.91 -19.80
N LEU A 155 2.32 -4.78 -19.96
CA LEU A 155 1.75 -4.32 -21.23
C LEU A 155 1.67 -2.79 -21.22
N PRO A 156 2.36 -2.07 -22.12
CA PRO A 156 2.33 -0.61 -22.17
C PRO A 156 0.92 -0.01 -22.20
N ALA A 157 -0.03 -0.69 -22.84
CA ALA A 157 -1.41 -0.25 -22.93
C ALA A 157 -2.11 -0.06 -21.59
N TYR A 158 -1.67 -0.73 -20.52
CA TYR A 158 -2.26 -0.58 -19.18
C TYR A 158 -2.05 0.81 -18.57
N THR A 159 -1.00 1.52 -18.96
CA THR A 159 -0.70 2.87 -18.45
C THR A 159 -0.80 3.97 -19.51
N ALA A 160 -0.90 3.62 -20.81
CA ALA A 160 -0.83 4.57 -21.91
C ALA A 160 -1.90 5.68 -21.80
N TYR A 161 -3.17 5.31 -21.55
CA TYR A 161 -4.26 6.27 -21.42
C TYR A 161 -4.04 7.16 -20.18
N THR A 162 -3.76 6.57 -19.02
CA THR A 162 -3.50 7.29 -17.77
C THR A 162 -2.31 8.25 -17.90
N CYS A 163 -1.23 7.83 -18.56
CA CYS A 163 -0.09 8.69 -18.82
C CYS A 163 -0.49 9.89 -19.69
N ALA A 164 -1.19 9.64 -20.81
CA ALA A 164 -1.60 10.69 -21.73
C ALA A 164 -2.56 11.72 -21.07
N GLU A 165 -3.51 11.25 -20.26
CA GLU A 165 -4.43 12.07 -19.50
C GLU A 165 -3.69 12.94 -18.47
N LYS A 166 -2.79 12.37 -17.68
CA LYS A 166 -2.06 13.08 -16.60
C LYS A 166 -1.16 14.21 -17.12
N ILE A 167 -0.62 14.09 -18.32
CA ILE A 167 0.23 15.13 -18.91
C ILE A 167 -0.52 16.03 -19.92
N ASN A 168 -1.86 15.86 -20.03
CA ASN A 168 -2.74 16.61 -20.95
C ASN A 168 -2.35 16.45 -22.43
N LEU A 169 -1.89 15.27 -22.85
CA LEU A 169 -1.65 14.95 -24.26
C LEU A 169 -2.95 14.78 -25.06
N ILE A 170 -4.03 14.42 -24.37
CA ILE A 170 -5.36 14.29 -24.95
C ILE A 170 -6.16 15.48 -24.43
N GLU A 171 -6.28 16.51 -25.25
CA GLU A 171 -7.33 17.54 -25.07
C GLU A 171 -8.63 16.91 -25.59
N ILE A 172 -9.52 16.58 -24.64
CA ILE A 172 -10.88 16.12 -24.97
C ILE A 172 -11.80 17.31 -25.09
#